data_4752324362773c1a2b66381922d7804d
#
_entry.id   4752324362773c1a2b66381922d7804d
#
_cell.length_a   1.000
_cell.length_b   1.000
_cell.length_c   1.000
_cell.angle_alpha   90.00
_cell.angle_beta   90.00
_cell.angle_gamma   90.00
#
_symmetry.space_group_name_H-M   'P 1'
#
loop_
_entity.id
_entity.type
_entity.pdbx_description
1 polymer ?
#
loop_
_entity_poly.entity_id
_entity_poly.type
_entity_poly.pdbx_seq_one_letter_code
_entity_poly.pdbx_strand_id
1 'polypeptide(L)'
;MRHECGTLMYNYKFYIPDKSNQNGTHSIKLRYYENRNSRIQIDTGIEIQPKYWSQEKSFLKKSKEVASEFVQLTQMDSLANQIVSSYRNQGRPLSKKMFKKQFEEGEPSINSKPVQDFFTEFDHYLESKKSKVVKDVIKDYNSLRKHLEGFQEFSGIIIDFNAFDYHFYQEWTDYLAYHAPLKNGGVGMKNNTIGKLVKNLKAFLNDRMRRNRIKPIDLSAFKVVQEEVDHIYLSDDEIQVIAAVDCKADKELEKVKDFFVIGCLTGLRFSDISRIRPEYLDDNGFLNIRQKKTSGRIVVPLRSQVKSILRKYDGYAPDIDSFTFNRRIKELGDSAKLHQKVEIEHKRGTIKEAQLLEKYKLISSHTCRRSFCTNAYLNGIDVQLIMKISGHKSEKAFRRYLKISNYEAAQKLKEAWGIT
;
A
#
# COMPACT_ATOMS: atom_id res chain seq x y z
N MET A 1 -11.38 -39.82 23.22
CA MET A 1 -10.22 -39.31 22.46
C MET A 1 -10.19 -37.82 22.65
N ARG A 2 -9.26 -37.30 23.46
CA ARG A 2 -9.11 -35.86 23.68
C ARG A 2 -8.16 -35.33 22.61
N HIS A 3 -8.65 -34.42 21.77
CA HIS A 3 -7.84 -33.65 20.89
C HIS A 3 -7.02 -32.63 21.71
N GLU A 4 -5.74 -32.94 21.94
CA GLU A 4 -4.80 -31.98 22.49
C GLU A 4 -4.40 -30.98 21.37
N CYS A 5 -4.92 -29.80 21.51
CA CYS A 5 -4.47 -28.64 20.78
C CYS A 5 -2.99 -28.39 21.12
N GLY A 6 -2.11 -28.35 20.10
CA GLY A 6 -0.66 -28.28 20.27
C GLY A 6 -0.18 -27.00 20.91
N THR A 7 -0.16 -26.95 22.22
CA THR A 7 0.50 -25.90 22.98
C THR A 7 2.01 -26.07 22.82
N LEU A 8 2.68 -25.07 22.26
CA LEU A 8 4.13 -24.98 22.22
C LEU A 8 4.69 -25.03 23.65
N MET A 9 5.14 -26.21 24.07
CA MET A 9 5.74 -26.42 25.40
C MET A 9 7.20 -25.96 25.38
N TYR A 10 7.44 -24.69 25.64
CA TYR A 10 8.78 -24.25 26.02
C TYR A 10 9.08 -24.75 27.43
N ASN A 11 10.01 -25.67 27.54
CA ASN A 11 10.34 -26.26 28.81
C ASN A 11 11.84 -26.25 29.03
N TYR A 12 12.27 -25.93 30.24
CA TYR A 12 13.65 -26.06 30.67
C TYR A 12 13.71 -26.79 31.99
N LYS A 13 14.85 -27.39 32.28
CA LYS A 13 15.13 -27.97 33.61
C LYS A 13 16.61 -27.93 33.90
N PHE A 14 16.92 -27.81 35.19
CA PHE A 14 18.27 -28.07 35.70
C PHE A 14 18.45 -29.58 35.92
N TYR A 15 19.69 -30.03 35.82
CA TYR A 15 20.07 -31.41 36.08
C TYR A 15 21.58 -31.50 36.38
N ILE A 16 22.00 -32.57 37.02
CA ILE A 16 23.42 -32.94 37.19
C ILE A 16 23.70 -34.14 36.27
N PRO A 17 24.84 -34.16 35.55
CA PRO A 17 25.28 -35.33 34.77
C PRO A 17 25.66 -36.49 35.67
N ASP A 18 25.57 -37.73 35.16
CA ASP A 18 25.95 -38.90 35.92
C ASP A 18 27.45 -39.01 36.22
N LYS A 19 28.29 -38.38 35.37
CA LYS A 19 29.76 -38.35 35.58
C LYS A 19 30.13 -37.21 36.50
N SER A 20 30.87 -37.51 37.56
CA SER A 20 31.50 -36.52 38.45
C SER A 20 32.74 -35.91 37.84
N ASN A 21 33.10 -34.71 38.32
CA ASN A 21 34.37 -34.07 38.05
C ASN A 21 35.51 -34.78 38.84
N GLN A 22 36.76 -34.41 38.56
CA GLN A 22 37.93 -35.02 39.23
C GLN A 22 37.90 -34.91 40.77
N ASN A 23 37.17 -33.90 41.30
CA ASN A 23 37.05 -33.67 42.76
C ASN A 23 35.77 -34.29 43.37
N GLY A 24 35.07 -35.19 42.65
CA GLY A 24 33.82 -35.82 43.12
C GLY A 24 32.60 -34.88 43.15
N THR A 25 32.72 -33.69 42.59
CA THR A 25 31.60 -32.76 42.42
C THR A 25 30.91 -32.96 41.04
N HIS A 26 29.70 -32.44 40.91
CA HIS A 26 28.98 -32.42 39.65
C HIS A 26 28.64 -30.99 39.27
N SER A 27 28.88 -30.62 37.99
CA SER A 27 28.42 -29.37 37.42
C SER A 27 26.92 -29.39 37.18
N ILE A 28 26.18 -28.39 37.67
CA ILE A 28 24.78 -28.21 37.36
C ILE A 28 24.67 -27.69 35.94
N LYS A 29 23.79 -28.30 35.13
CA LYS A 29 23.53 -27.90 33.77
C LYS A 29 22.06 -27.54 33.60
N LEU A 30 21.81 -26.50 32.77
CA LEU A 30 20.49 -26.12 32.32
C LEU A 30 20.23 -26.75 30.93
N ARG A 31 19.11 -27.44 30.80
CA ARG A 31 18.65 -27.98 29.50
C ARG A 31 17.38 -27.28 29.08
N TYR A 32 17.41 -26.63 27.94
CA TYR A 32 16.25 -26.02 27.29
C TYR A 32 15.78 -26.87 26.10
N TYR A 33 14.47 -27.09 25.98
CA TYR A 33 13.83 -27.87 24.92
C TYR A 33 13.04 -26.92 24.02
N GLU A 34 13.47 -26.78 22.78
CA GLU A 34 12.74 -26.05 21.74
C GLU A 34 11.51 -26.87 21.26
N ASN A 35 11.71 -28.19 21.15
CA ASN A 35 10.70 -29.20 20.87
C ASN A 35 11.20 -30.59 21.38
N ARG A 36 10.42 -31.65 21.14
CA ARG A 36 10.76 -33.01 21.60
C ARG A 36 12.14 -33.49 21.13
N ASN A 37 12.58 -33.06 19.94
CA ASN A 37 13.80 -33.54 19.28
C ASN A 37 14.93 -32.49 19.27
N SER A 38 14.68 -31.26 19.69
CA SER A 38 15.63 -30.16 19.64
C SER A 38 15.85 -29.55 21.02
N ARG A 39 17.08 -29.72 21.54
CA ARG A 39 17.47 -29.22 22.86
C ARG A 39 18.86 -28.58 22.83
N ILE A 40 19.14 -27.74 23.81
CA ILE A 40 20.46 -27.20 24.07
C ILE A 40 20.81 -27.37 25.56
N GLN A 41 22.08 -27.51 25.84
CA GLN A 41 22.64 -27.59 27.21
C GLN A 41 23.53 -26.39 27.44
N ILE A 42 23.42 -25.79 28.63
CA ILE A 42 24.19 -24.64 29.07
C ILE A 42 24.80 -25.01 30.39
N ASP A 43 26.07 -24.80 30.57
CA ASP A 43 26.75 -24.97 31.85
C ASP A 43 26.45 -23.78 32.76
N THR A 44 26.08 -24.03 34.00
CA THR A 44 25.78 -22.95 34.96
C THR A 44 27.02 -22.44 35.68
N GLY A 45 28.13 -23.15 35.57
CA GLY A 45 29.33 -22.87 36.35
C GLY A 45 29.23 -23.24 37.85
N ILE A 46 28.12 -23.80 38.28
CA ILE A 46 27.88 -24.20 39.69
C ILE A 46 28.24 -25.67 39.86
N GLU A 47 29.17 -25.96 40.75
CA GLU A 47 29.58 -27.31 41.13
C GLU A 47 29.11 -27.66 42.53
N ILE A 48 28.56 -28.88 42.67
CA ILE A 48 28.01 -29.36 43.94
C ILE A 48 28.36 -30.82 44.22
N GLN A 49 28.33 -31.24 45.50
CA GLN A 49 28.29 -32.65 45.84
C GLN A 49 26.89 -33.24 45.61
N PRO A 50 26.76 -34.48 45.10
CA PRO A 50 25.46 -35.08 44.76
C PRO A 50 24.43 -35.14 45.91
N LYS A 51 24.90 -35.22 47.16
CA LYS A 51 24.04 -35.22 48.36
C LYS A 51 23.15 -33.98 48.49
N TYR A 52 23.57 -32.84 47.93
CA TYR A 52 22.82 -31.56 47.95
C TYR A 52 21.83 -31.42 46.78
N TRP A 53 21.80 -32.35 45.84
CA TRP A 53 20.86 -32.35 44.72
C TRP A 53 19.57 -33.11 45.05
N SER A 54 18.42 -32.55 44.66
CA SER A 54 17.12 -33.24 44.68
C SER A 54 16.76 -33.66 43.29
N GLN A 55 16.76 -34.94 43.01
CA GLN A 55 16.32 -35.51 41.73
C GLN A 55 14.82 -35.23 41.46
N GLU A 56 14.01 -35.30 42.51
CA GLU A 56 12.55 -35.08 42.42
C GLU A 56 12.25 -33.65 42.02
N LYS A 57 12.94 -32.65 42.63
CA LYS A 57 12.72 -31.22 42.33
C LYS A 57 13.56 -30.72 41.17
N SER A 58 14.53 -31.51 40.69
CA SER A 58 15.54 -31.06 39.72
C SER A 58 16.18 -29.72 40.13
N PHE A 59 16.50 -29.60 41.43
CA PHE A 59 17.01 -28.39 42.07
C PHE A 59 17.83 -28.67 43.31
N LEU A 60 18.55 -27.66 43.80
CA LEU A 60 19.35 -27.77 45.05
C LEU A 60 18.45 -27.91 46.29
N LYS A 61 18.90 -28.71 47.25
CA LYS A 61 18.31 -28.74 48.58
C LYS A 61 18.77 -27.52 49.37
N LYS A 62 17.85 -26.93 50.13
CA LYS A 62 18.22 -25.83 51.05
C LYS A 62 19.13 -26.35 52.16
N SER A 63 20.37 -25.88 52.18
CA SER A 63 21.37 -26.23 53.22
C SER A 63 22.32 -25.04 53.39
N LYS A 64 22.87 -24.90 54.58
CA LYS A 64 23.84 -23.82 54.88
C LYS A 64 25.13 -23.98 54.06
N GLU A 65 25.53 -25.20 53.77
CA GLU A 65 26.76 -25.57 53.07
C GLU A 65 26.74 -25.19 51.57
N VAL A 66 25.57 -25.02 50.97
CA VAL A 66 25.38 -24.66 49.57
C VAL A 66 24.48 -23.43 49.42
N ALA A 67 24.45 -22.57 50.41
CA ALA A 67 23.56 -21.40 50.43
C ALA A 67 23.89 -20.40 49.30
N SER A 68 25.17 -20.22 48.97
CA SER A 68 25.61 -19.36 47.87
C SER A 68 25.16 -19.92 46.51
N GLU A 69 25.38 -21.21 46.30
CA GLU A 69 25.01 -21.94 45.07
C GLU A 69 23.49 -22.00 44.90
N PHE A 70 22.76 -22.14 46.01
CA PHE A 70 21.30 -22.08 45.98
C PHE A 70 20.78 -20.71 45.54
N VAL A 71 21.38 -19.61 46.02
CA VAL A 71 20.98 -18.25 45.57
C VAL A 71 21.30 -18.05 44.10
N GLN A 72 22.51 -18.44 43.67
CA GLN A 72 22.92 -18.33 42.26
C GLN A 72 21.97 -19.14 41.32
N LEU A 73 21.68 -20.39 41.69
CA LEU A 73 20.79 -21.24 40.91
C LEU A 73 19.36 -20.67 40.87
N THR A 74 18.86 -20.08 41.96
CA THR A 74 17.56 -19.42 42.03
C THR A 74 17.50 -18.20 41.12
N GLN A 75 18.58 -17.41 41.04
CA GLN A 75 18.66 -16.28 40.10
C GLN A 75 18.64 -16.75 38.65
N MET A 76 19.36 -17.82 38.32
CA MET A 76 19.38 -18.44 37.01
C MET A 76 18.00 -19.02 36.61
N ASP A 77 17.30 -19.64 37.56
CA ASP A 77 15.95 -20.14 37.37
C ASP A 77 14.95 -19.01 37.10
N SER A 78 15.05 -17.94 37.88
CA SER A 78 14.27 -16.71 37.66
C SER A 78 14.48 -16.14 36.26
N LEU A 79 15.74 -16.02 35.84
CA LEU A 79 16.10 -15.53 34.50
C LEU A 79 15.55 -16.45 33.39
N ALA A 80 15.74 -17.76 33.50
CA ALA A 80 15.25 -18.73 32.55
C ALA A 80 13.71 -18.66 32.42
N ASN A 81 13.02 -18.54 33.56
CA ASN A 81 11.59 -18.39 33.61
C ASN A 81 11.10 -17.08 32.98
N GLN A 82 11.77 -15.96 33.25
CA GLN A 82 11.46 -14.69 32.62
C GLN A 82 11.61 -14.74 31.10
N ILE A 83 12.71 -15.32 30.59
CA ILE A 83 12.93 -15.51 29.17
C ILE A 83 11.79 -16.35 28.56
N VAL A 84 11.51 -17.53 29.10
CA VAL A 84 10.49 -18.44 28.58
C VAL A 84 9.10 -17.81 28.66
N SER A 85 8.77 -17.18 29.80
CA SER A 85 7.46 -16.55 30.01
C SER A 85 7.24 -15.36 29.09
N SER A 86 8.26 -14.54 28.84
CA SER A 86 8.16 -13.41 27.93
C SER A 86 7.80 -13.84 26.50
N TYR A 87 8.41 -14.91 26.00
CA TYR A 87 8.10 -15.46 24.69
C TYR A 87 6.75 -16.19 24.65
N ARG A 88 6.41 -16.91 25.73
CA ARG A 88 5.10 -17.60 25.86
C ARG A 88 3.95 -16.59 25.87
N ASN A 89 4.05 -15.54 26.68
CA ASN A 89 3.01 -14.49 26.77
C ASN A 89 2.83 -13.73 25.46
N GLN A 90 3.90 -13.60 24.66
CA GLN A 90 3.87 -12.98 23.33
C GLN A 90 3.52 -14.00 22.25
N GLY A 91 3.35 -15.30 22.55
CA GLY A 91 3.16 -16.40 21.61
C GLY A 91 4.23 -16.48 20.51
N ARG A 92 5.45 -16.07 20.81
CA ARG A 92 6.59 -16.06 19.89
C ARG A 92 7.40 -17.33 20.00
N PRO A 93 7.93 -17.88 18.88
CA PRO A 93 8.85 -19.00 18.94
C PRO A 93 10.18 -18.57 19.58
N LEU A 94 10.63 -19.33 20.58
CA LEU A 94 11.92 -19.16 21.22
C LEU A 94 12.86 -20.26 20.73
N SER A 95 13.78 -19.93 19.83
CA SER A 95 14.75 -20.91 19.35
C SER A 95 15.82 -21.16 20.42
N LYS A 96 16.41 -22.37 20.39
CA LYS A 96 17.49 -22.76 21.33
C LYS A 96 18.71 -21.81 21.27
N LYS A 97 19.01 -21.26 20.10
CA LYS A 97 20.07 -20.27 19.94
C LYS A 97 19.74 -18.95 20.64
N MET A 98 18.49 -18.49 20.51
CA MET A 98 18.02 -17.27 21.16
C MET A 98 17.97 -17.42 22.69
N PHE A 99 17.43 -18.57 23.17
CA PHE A 99 17.42 -18.86 24.61
C PHE A 99 18.84 -18.83 25.19
N LYS A 100 19.78 -19.57 24.55
CA LYS A 100 21.18 -19.60 25.00
C LYS A 100 21.78 -18.20 25.06
N LYS A 101 21.67 -17.42 24.01
CA LYS A 101 22.22 -16.07 23.93
C LYS A 101 21.69 -15.18 25.05
N GLN A 102 20.37 -15.14 25.29
CA GLN A 102 19.78 -14.31 26.32
C GLN A 102 20.12 -14.77 27.74
N PHE A 103 20.24 -16.07 27.93
CA PHE A 103 20.63 -16.63 29.24
C PHE A 103 22.10 -16.34 29.59
N GLU A 104 22.99 -16.40 28.61
CA GLU A 104 24.43 -16.10 28.80
C GLU A 104 24.69 -14.59 28.93
N GLU A 105 23.91 -13.73 28.28
CA GLU A 105 24.01 -12.27 28.39
C GLU A 105 23.45 -11.72 29.71
N GLY A 106 22.80 -12.56 30.53
CA GLY A 106 22.29 -12.18 31.84
C GLY A 106 21.09 -11.19 31.80
N GLU A 107 20.68 -10.78 30.62
CA GLU A 107 19.50 -10.00 30.41
C GLU A 107 18.54 -10.80 29.52
N PRO A 108 17.25 -10.89 29.89
CA PRO A 108 16.28 -11.15 28.87
C PRO A 108 16.44 -9.99 27.89
N SER A 109 17.23 -10.15 26.83
CA SER A 109 17.24 -9.13 25.81
C SER A 109 15.85 -9.13 25.18
N ILE A 110 14.97 -8.42 25.87
CA ILE A 110 13.76 -7.85 25.37
C ILE A 110 14.18 -6.80 24.34
N ASN A 111 14.86 -7.23 23.29
CA ASN A 111 14.80 -6.59 22.00
C ASN A 111 13.52 -7.02 21.27
N SER A 112 12.51 -7.42 22.01
CA SER A 112 11.12 -7.14 21.72
C SER A 112 10.82 -5.86 22.48
N LYS A 113 10.97 -4.72 21.82
CA LYS A 113 10.16 -3.55 22.18
C LYS A 113 8.78 -4.08 22.56
N PRO A 114 8.14 -3.63 23.66
CA PRO A 114 6.78 -4.03 24.00
C PRO A 114 5.98 -3.99 22.72
N VAL A 115 5.01 -4.90 22.54
CA VAL A 115 4.12 -4.86 21.36
C VAL A 115 3.70 -3.41 21.26
N GLN A 116 4.37 -2.68 20.37
CA GLN A 116 4.11 -1.25 20.25
C GLN A 116 2.66 -1.17 19.87
N ASP A 117 1.93 -0.29 20.53
CA ASP A 117 0.60 0.10 20.11
C ASP A 117 0.55 0.14 18.58
N PHE A 118 -0.51 -0.41 18.01
CA PHE A 118 -0.64 -0.56 16.56
C PHE A 118 -0.33 0.75 15.83
N PHE A 119 -0.87 1.87 16.32
CA PHE A 119 -0.69 3.17 15.70
C PHE A 119 0.75 3.70 15.86
N THR A 120 1.41 3.42 16.97
CA THR A 120 2.84 3.73 17.15
C THR A 120 3.72 2.95 16.17
N GLU A 121 3.46 1.65 15.97
CA GLU A 121 4.20 0.85 14.98
C GLU A 121 3.87 1.27 13.54
N PHE A 122 2.64 1.74 13.32
CA PHE A 122 2.23 2.30 12.03
C PHE A 122 2.98 3.61 11.73
N ASP A 123 3.14 4.50 12.71
CA ASP A 123 3.90 5.74 12.58
C ASP A 123 5.40 5.46 12.33
N HIS A 124 5.97 4.49 13.00
CA HIS A 124 7.35 4.02 12.71
C HIS A 124 7.50 3.50 11.28
N TYR A 125 6.50 2.77 10.79
CA TYR A 125 6.48 2.33 9.40
C TYR A 125 6.46 3.51 8.44
N LEU A 126 5.61 4.51 8.67
CA LEU A 126 5.52 5.70 7.84
C LEU A 126 6.84 6.46 7.82
N GLU A 127 7.46 6.66 8.99
CA GLU A 127 8.74 7.33 9.08
C GLU A 127 9.81 6.61 8.25
N SER A 128 9.87 5.27 8.34
CA SER A 128 10.79 4.45 7.55
C SER A 128 10.57 4.52 6.03
N LYS A 129 9.40 5.01 5.59
CA LYS A 129 9.03 5.15 4.17
C LYS A 129 9.27 6.55 3.62
N LYS A 130 9.31 7.60 4.45
CA LYS A 130 9.41 9.01 3.99
C LYS A 130 10.54 9.27 3.00
N SER A 131 11.70 8.66 3.20
CA SER A 131 12.86 8.79 2.31
C SER A 131 12.81 7.88 1.07
N LYS A 132 11.87 6.92 1.01
CA LYS A 132 11.85 5.85 0.00
C LYS A 132 10.68 5.93 -0.98
N VAL A 133 9.67 6.74 -0.67
CA VAL A 133 8.46 6.87 -1.49
C VAL A 133 8.09 8.32 -1.72
N VAL A 134 7.31 8.58 -2.77
CA VAL A 134 6.81 9.92 -3.06
C VAL A 134 5.76 10.37 -2.01
N LYS A 135 5.67 11.68 -1.80
CA LYS A 135 4.77 12.29 -0.79
C LYS A 135 3.30 11.81 -0.86
N ASP A 136 2.80 11.51 -2.06
CA ASP A 136 1.42 11.07 -2.23
C ASP A 136 1.17 9.67 -1.62
N VAL A 137 2.16 8.79 -1.62
CA VAL A 137 2.06 7.48 -0.93
C VAL A 137 1.94 7.68 0.58
N ILE A 138 2.67 8.65 1.15
CA ILE A 138 2.54 8.96 2.59
C ILE A 138 1.15 9.51 2.90
N LYS A 139 0.59 10.39 2.04
CA LYS A 139 -0.80 10.87 2.20
C LYS A 139 -1.82 9.74 2.19
N ASP A 140 -1.61 8.73 1.33
CA ASP A 140 -2.48 7.55 1.25
C ASP A 140 -2.46 6.73 2.55
N TYR A 141 -1.30 6.55 3.16
CA TYR A 141 -1.17 5.88 4.46
C TYR A 141 -1.74 6.73 5.61
N ASN A 142 -1.54 8.04 5.61
CA ASN A 142 -2.17 8.93 6.60
C ASN A 142 -3.70 8.87 6.50
N SER A 143 -4.23 8.76 5.28
CA SER A 143 -5.67 8.53 5.10
C SER A 143 -6.11 7.18 5.69
N LEU A 144 -5.34 6.11 5.47
CA LEU A 144 -5.61 4.80 6.08
C LEU A 144 -5.64 4.90 7.60
N ARG A 145 -4.61 5.52 8.20
CA ARG A 145 -4.53 5.71 9.66
C ARG A 145 -5.78 6.38 10.21
N LYS A 146 -6.17 7.53 9.61
CA LYS A 146 -7.36 8.26 10.01
C LYS A 146 -8.64 7.42 9.96
N HIS A 147 -8.79 6.55 8.94
CA HIS A 147 -9.98 5.71 8.82
C HIS A 147 -9.97 4.49 9.74
N LEU A 148 -8.80 4.02 10.15
CA LEU A 148 -8.69 3.02 11.23
C LEU A 148 -9.03 3.64 12.58
N GLU A 149 -8.53 4.84 12.88
CA GLU A 149 -8.89 5.57 14.11
C GLU A 149 -10.40 5.85 14.17
N GLY A 150 -10.98 6.36 13.09
CA GLY A 150 -12.43 6.60 13.02
C GLY A 150 -13.27 5.32 13.13
N PHE A 151 -12.77 4.19 12.65
CA PHE A 151 -13.43 2.90 12.87
C PHE A 151 -13.34 2.45 14.34
N GLN A 152 -12.19 2.62 14.98
CA GLN A 152 -12.03 2.33 16.41
C GLN A 152 -13.00 3.15 17.27
N GLU A 153 -13.15 4.45 16.97
CA GLU A 153 -14.11 5.32 17.65
C GLU A 153 -15.56 4.89 17.40
N PHE A 154 -15.89 4.51 16.17
CA PHE A 154 -17.24 4.11 15.77
C PHE A 154 -17.66 2.76 16.39
N SER A 155 -16.78 1.77 16.35
CA SER A 155 -17.08 0.38 16.78
C SER A 155 -16.80 0.13 18.25
N GLY A 156 -15.96 0.94 18.89
CA GLY A 156 -15.44 0.67 20.24
C GLY A 156 -14.37 -0.42 20.29
N ILE A 157 -13.99 -1.01 19.15
CA ILE A 157 -12.97 -2.06 19.06
C ILE A 157 -11.60 -1.41 19.16
N ILE A 158 -10.77 -1.87 20.08
CA ILE A 158 -9.35 -1.48 20.15
C ILE A 158 -8.58 -2.17 19.04
N ILE A 159 -7.99 -1.40 18.14
CA ILE A 159 -7.19 -1.94 17.04
C ILE A 159 -5.79 -2.28 17.55
N ASP A 160 -5.54 -3.56 17.72
CA ASP A 160 -4.23 -4.15 17.93
C ASP A 160 -3.89 -5.14 16.80
N PHE A 161 -2.72 -5.78 16.85
CA PHE A 161 -2.32 -6.74 15.81
C PHE A 161 -3.08 -8.07 15.85
N ASN A 162 -3.87 -8.34 16.88
CA ASN A 162 -4.71 -9.53 16.98
C ASN A 162 -6.12 -9.28 16.45
N ALA A 163 -6.49 -8.02 16.23
CA ALA A 163 -7.82 -7.65 15.74
C ALA A 163 -8.07 -8.02 14.27
N PHE A 164 -7.00 -8.23 13.48
CA PHE A 164 -7.12 -8.38 12.01
C PHE A 164 -7.52 -9.80 11.59
N ASP A 165 -8.77 -10.13 11.79
CA ASP A 165 -9.43 -11.34 11.29
C ASP A 165 -10.48 -11.02 10.20
N TYR A 166 -11.25 -12.02 9.78
CA TYR A 166 -12.31 -11.85 8.78
C TYR A 166 -13.45 -10.97 9.28
N HIS A 167 -13.79 -11.05 10.55
CA HIS A 167 -14.86 -10.25 11.17
C HIS A 167 -14.48 -8.76 11.16
N PHE A 168 -13.26 -8.44 11.61
CA PHE A 168 -12.72 -7.09 11.48
C PHE A 168 -12.79 -6.57 10.05
N TYR A 169 -12.39 -7.39 9.07
CA TYR A 169 -12.42 -6.98 7.66
C TYR A 169 -13.84 -6.61 7.21
N GLN A 170 -14.84 -7.42 7.57
CA GLN A 170 -16.24 -7.16 7.21
C GLN A 170 -16.73 -5.87 7.87
N GLU A 171 -16.62 -5.74 9.18
CA GLU A 171 -17.09 -4.57 9.93
C GLU A 171 -16.40 -3.28 9.48
N TRP A 172 -15.07 -3.34 9.26
CA TRP A 172 -14.32 -2.19 8.79
C TRP A 172 -14.70 -1.76 7.36
N THR A 173 -14.90 -2.71 6.45
CA THR A 173 -15.34 -2.38 5.08
C THR A 173 -16.77 -1.85 5.05
N ASP A 174 -17.66 -2.35 5.91
CA ASP A 174 -19.02 -1.85 6.04
C ASP A 174 -19.03 -0.44 6.64
N TYR A 175 -18.25 -0.19 7.68
CA TYR A 175 -18.03 1.17 8.20
C TYR A 175 -17.55 2.12 7.10
N LEU A 176 -16.54 1.72 6.32
CA LEU A 176 -16.01 2.54 5.23
C LEU A 176 -17.07 2.80 4.15
N ALA A 177 -17.89 1.82 3.83
CA ALA A 177 -18.91 1.93 2.79
C ALA A 177 -20.11 2.80 3.19
N TYR A 178 -20.50 2.80 4.48
CA TYR A 178 -21.79 3.37 4.87
C TYR A 178 -21.70 4.45 5.94
N HIS A 179 -20.65 4.49 6.74
CA HIS A 179 -20.56 5.35 7.93
C HIS A 179 -19.38 6.32 7.94
N ALA A 180 -18.27 5.98 7.24
CA ALA A 180 -17.07 6.80 7.27
C ALA A 180 -17.32 8.21 6.73
N PRO A 181 -16.98 9.28 7.47
CA PRO A 181 -17.23 10.65 7.05
C PRO A 181 -16.36 11.04 5.86
N LEU A 182 -16.94 11.76 4.92
CA LEU A 182 -16.29 12.30 3.73
C LEU A 182 -15.96 13.79 3.93
N LYS A 183 -14.96 14.29 3.21
CA LYS A 183 -14.54 15.69 3.27
C LYS A 183 -15.62 16.69 2.84
N ASN A 184 -16.60 16.27 2.05
CA ASN A 184 -17.70 17.08 1.55
C ASN A 184 -18.94 17.05 2.48
N GLY A 185 -18.83 16.51 3.69
CA GLY A 185 -19.91 16.37 4.65
C GLY A 185 -20.82 15.16 4.45
N GLY A 186 -20.62 14.37 3.40
CA GLY A 186 -21.33 13.10 3.21
C GLY A 186 -20.69 11.94 4.00
N VAL A 187 -21.30 10.76 3.88
CA VAL A 187 -20.82 9.51 4.49
C VAL A 187 -20.66 8.40 3.45
N GLY A 188 -19.75 7.50 3.71
CA GLY A 188 -19.54 6.27 2.92
C GLY A 188 -18.69 6.46 1.67
N MET A 189 -17.76 5.54 1.45
CA MET A 189 -16.78 5.58 0.37
C MET A 189 -17.16 4.67 -0.79
N LYS A 190 -16.69 5.04 -1.99
CA LYS A 190 -16.74 4.18 -3.18
C LYS A 190 -15.82 2.96 -3.01
N ASN A 191 -16.22 1.81 -3.57
CA ASN A 191 -15.52 0.55 -3.44
C ASN A 191 -14.03 0.62 -3.85
N ASN A 192 -13.68 1.38 -4.88
CA ASN A 192 -12.28 1.58 -5.26
C ASN A 192 -11.44 2.32 -4.22
N THR A 193 -12.05 3.22 -3.44
CA THR A 193 -11.36 3.90 -2.32
C THR A 193 -11.14 2.93 -1.18
N ILE A 194 -12.17 2.13 -0.84
CA ILE A 194 -12.07 1.05 0.16
C ILE A 194 -10.99 0.05 -0.25
N GLY A 195 -11.01 -0.43 -1.48
CA GLY A 195 -9.99 -1.36 -2.00
C GLY A 195 -8.57 -0.80 -1.90
N LYS A 196 -8.37 0.51 -2.10
CA LYS A 196 -7.07 1.16 -1.90
C LYS A 196 -6.64 1.16 -0.43
N LEU A 197 -7.55 1.42 0.51
CA LEU A 197 -7.27 1.36 1.93
C LEU A 197 -6.91 -0.06 2.38
N VAL A 198 -7.70 -1.07 1.95
CA VAL A 198 -7.41 -2.49 2.22
C VAL A 198 -6.04 -2.90 1.67
N LYS A 199 -5.72 -2.49 0.44
CA LYS A 199 -4.40 -2.76 -0.16
C LYS A 199 -3.26 -2.17 0.67
N ASN A 200 -3.40 -0.95 1.15
CA ASN A 200 -2.38 -0.28 1.96
C ASN A 200 -2.24 -0.93 3.34
N LEU A 201 -3.35 -1.33 3.97
CA LEU A 201 -3.33 -2.08 5.22
C LEU A 201 -2.61 -3.43 5.05
N LYS A 202 -2.96 -4.19 4.01
CA LYS A 202 -2.26 -5.46 3.69
C LYS A 202 -0.76 -5.24 3.46
N ALA A 203 -0.38 -4.16 2.78
CA ALA A 203 1.04 -3.85 2.54
C ALA A 203 1.79 -3.53 3.84
N PHE A 204 1.18 -2.81 4.77
CA PHE A 204 1.72 -2.54 6.10
C PHE A 204 1.87 -3.83 6.92
N LEU A 205 0.80 -4.59 7.09
CA LEU A 205 0.81 -5.83 7.88
C LEU A 205 1.83 -6.85 7.32
N ASN A 206 1.86 -7.04 6.00
CA ASN A 206 2.83 -7.91 5.35
C ASN A 206 4.29 -7.46 5.55
N ASP A 207 4.56 -6.16 5.56
CA ASP A 207 5.91 -5.65 5.87
C ASP A 207 6.28 -5.94 7.33
N ARG A 208 5.35 -5.77 8.26
CA ARG A 208 5.59 -6.08 9.68
C ARG A 208 5.81 -7.56 9.94
N MET A 209 4.99 -8.44 9.32
CA MET A 209 5.19 -9.90 9.37
C MET A 209 6.56 -10.32 8.81
N ARG A 210 6.93 -9.82 7.62
CA ARG A 210 8.24 -10.14 7.01
C ARG A 210 9.44 -9.68 7.84
N ARG A 211 9.27 -8.66 8.67
CA ARG A 211 10.30 -8.15 9.59
C ARG A 211 10.24 -8.80 10.97
N ASN A 212 9.41 -9.82 11.15
CA ASN A 212 9.18 -10.49 12.43
C ASN A 212 8.79 -9.52 13.57
N ARG A 213 8.09 -8.42 13.21
CA ARG A 213 7.60 -7.43 14.19
C ARG A 213 6.28 -7.85 14.80
N ILE A 214 5.50 -8.65 14.10
CA ILE A 214 4.21 -9.17 14.50
C ILE A 214 4.10 -10.66 14.14
N LYS A 215 3.16 -11.36 14.76
CA LYS A 215 2.82 -12.74 14.39
C LYS A 215 2.25 -12.81 12.98
N PRO A 216 2.33 -13.96 12.31
CA PRO A 216 1.62 -14.19 11.06
C PRO A 216 0.11 -13.97 11.22
N ILE A 217 -0.46 -13.18 10.33
CA ILE A 217 -1.90 -12.91 10.22
C ILE A 217 -2.36 -13.45 8.88
N ASP A 218 -3.44 -14.21 8.84
CA ASP A 218 -4.05 -14.63 7.57
C ASP A 218 -4.83 -13.47 6.95
N LEU A 219 -4.29 -12.90 5.88
CA LEU A 219 -4.91 -11.83 5.12
C LEU A 219 -5.56 -12.31 3.81
N SER A 220 -5.80 -13.61 3.65
CA SER A 220 -6.39 -14.19 2.43
C SER A 220 -7.80 -13.66 2.17
N ALA A 221 -8.58 -13.51 3.24
CA ALA A 221 -9.94 -12.98 3.20
C ALA A 221 -10.03 -11.46 2.96
N PHE A 222 -8.93 -10.70 3.14
CA PHE A 222 -8.89 -9.26 2.88
C PHE A 222 -8.85 -8.97 1.38
N LYS A 223 -10.00 -9.01 0.74
CA LYS A 223 -10.12 -8.79 -0.70
C LYS A 223 -9.92 -7.32 -1.06
N VAL A 224 -9.06 -7.06 -2.03
CA VAL A 224 -8.87 -5.73 -2.61
C VAL A 224 -9.89 -5.57 -3.74
N VAL A 225 -11.02 -4.94 -3.42
CA VAL A 225 -12.05 -4.65 -4.42
C VAL A 225 -11.52 -3.62 -5.41
N GLN A 226 -11.66 -3.92 -6.69
CA GLN A 226 -11.34 -3.01 -7.78
C GLN A 226 -12.41 -3.13 -8.85
N GLU A 227 -13.18 -2.07 -9.03
CA GLU A 227 -14.26 -1.97 -10.01
C GLU A 227 -13.81 -1.09 -11.19
N GLU A 228 -14.31 -1.40 -12.36
CA GLU A 228 -14.21 -0.49 -13.48
C GLU A 228 -15.13 0.70 -13.25
N VAL A 229 -14.63 1.88 -13.55
CA VAL A 229 -15.38 3.14 -13.43
C VAL A 229 -15.60 3.69 -14.82
N ASP A 230 -16.82 4.13 -15.07
CA ASP A 230 -17.13 4.82 -16.29
C ASP A 230 -16.36 6.14 -16.38
N HIS A 231 -15.82 6.37 -17.53
CA HIS A 231 -15.05 7.57 -17.82
C HIS A 231 -15.35 8.02 -19.24
N ILE A 232 -15.35 9.32 -19.45
CA ILE A 232 -15.53 9.92 -20.77
C ILE A 232 -14.20 10.08 -21.49
N TYR A 233 -14.30 10.20 -22.80
CA TYR A 233 -13.34 10.85 -23.69
C TYR A 233 -14.06 11.93 -24.52
N LEU A 234 -13.31 12.76 -25.21
CA LEU A 234 -13.83 13.72 -26.19
C LEU A 234 -13.37 13.32 -27.58
N SER A 235 -14.30 13.35 -28.53
CA SER A 235 -13.97 13.16 -29.96
C SER A 235 -13.07 14.26 -30.48
N ASP A 236 -12.45 14.05 -31.65
CA ASP A 236 -11.64 15.10 -32.30
C ASP A 236 -12.48 16.37 -32.55
N ASP A 237 -13.76 16.25 -32.95
CA ASP A 237 -14.65 17.40 -33.14
C ASP A 237 -14.91 18.15 -31.83
N GLU A 238 -15.22 17.45 -30.75
CA GLU A 238 -15.43 18.06 -29.42
C GLU A 238 -14.16 18.78 -28.93
N ILE A 239 -12.98 18.24 -29.22
CA ILE A 239 -11.70 18.90 -28.91
C ILE A 239 -11.56 20.18 -29.73
N GLN A 240 -11.94 20.19 -31.01
CA GLN A 240 -11.90 21.40 -31.84
C GLN A 240 -12.91 22.45 -31.38
N VAL A 241 -14.12 22.06 -30.96
CA VAL A 241 -15.09 22.99 -30.37
C VAL A 241 -14.52 23.67 -29.12
N ILE A 242 -13.89 22.90 -28.21
CA ILE A 242 -13.20 23.49 -27.04
C ILE A 242 -12.06 24.43 -27.47
N ALA A 243 -11.25 24.02 -28.44
CA ALA A 243 -10.13 24.84 -28.93
C ALA A 243 -10.59 26.17 -29.54
N ALA A 244 -11.79 26.21 -30.10
CA ALA A 244 -12.39 27.39 -30.72
C ALA A 244 -13.06 28.35 -29.71
N VAL A 245 -13.22 27.99 -28.45
CA VAL A 245 -13.83 28.87 -27.42
C VAL A 245 -13.00 30.15 -27.30
N ASP A 246 -13.66 31.31 -27.40
CA ASP A 246 -13.01 32.59 -27.18
C ASP A 246 -12.72 32.82 -25.69
N CYS A 247 -11.45 32.91 -25.34
CA CYS A 247 -10.98 33.09 -23.97
C CYS A 247 -10.16 34.40 -23.83
N LYS A 248 -10.24 35.35 -24.80
CA LYS A 248 -9.39 36.56 -24.82
C LYS A 248 -9.56 37.41 -23.56
N ALA A 249 -10.77 37.47 -23.01
CA ALA A 249 -11.09 38.20 -21.79
C ALA A 249 -10.56 37.56 -20.51
N ASP A 250 -10.23 36.24 -20.55
CA ASP A 250 -9.81 35.45 -19.39
C ASP A 250 -8.53 34.67 -19.71
N LYS A 251 -7.40 35.28 -19.37
CA LYS A 251 -6.06 34.71 -19.62
C LYS A 251 -5.81 33.40 -18.89
N GLU A 252 -6.44 33.16 -17.72
CA GLU A 252 -6.31 31.89 -17.00
C GLU A 252 -7.07 30.79 -17.75
N LEU A 253 -8.30 31.09 -18.22
CA LEU A 253 -9.08 30.16 -19.00
C LEU A 253 -8.41 29.85 -20.35
N GLU A 254 -7.77 30.84 -20.96
CA GLU A 254 -6.97 30.65 -22.17
C GLU A 254 -5.80 29.68 -21.94
N LYS A 255 -5.06 29.82 -20.82
CA LYS A 255 -4.02 28.86 -20.44
C LYS A 255 -4.57 27.46 -20.24
N VAL A 256 -5.72 27.33 -19.60
CA VAL A 256 -6.41 26.03 -19.40
C VAL A 256 -6.77 25.40 -20.74
N LYS A 257 -7.33 26.19 -21.68
CA LYS A 257 -7.66 25.73 -23.04
C LYS A 257 -6.42 25.21 -23.76
N ASP A 258 -5.38 26.02 -23.81
CA ASP A 258 -4.13 25.68 -24.49
C ASP A 258 -3.48 24.44 -23.90
N PHE A 259 -3.42 24.34 -22.57
CA PHE A 259 -2.93 23.16 -21.86
C PHE A 259 -3.76 21.91 -22.17
N PHE A 260 -5.09 22.04 -22.22
CA PHE A 260 -6.00 20.95 -22.52
C PHE A 260 -5.79 20.43 -23.95
N VAL A 261 -5.68 21.33 -24.93
CA VAL A 261 -5.42 20.98 -26.33
C VAL A 261 -4.08 20.24 -26.48
N ILE A 262 -3.01 20.75 -25.83
CA ILE A 262 -1.72 20.04 -25.79
C ILE A 262 -1.93 18.61 -25.27
N GLY A 263 -2.66 18.46 -24.16
CA GLY A 263 -2.91 17.15 -23.56
C GLY A 263 -3.68 16.18 -24.47
N CYS A 264 -4.71 16.66 -25.16
CA CYS A 264 -5.54 15.88 -26.08
C CYS A 264 -4.77 15.49 -27.37
N LEU A 265 -3.83 16.31 -27.81
CA LEU A 265 -3.09 16.05 -29.04
C LEU A 265 -1.74 15.34 -28.83
N THR A 266 -1.28 15.19 -27.59
CA THR A 266 -0.02 14.51 -27.25
C THR A 266 -0.20 13.26 -26.40
N GLY A 267 -1.33 13.12 -25.70
CA GLY A 267 -1.60 12.04 -24.76
C GLY A 267 -0.72 12.06 -23.50
N LEU A 268 -0.01 13.16 -23.24
CA LEU A 268 0.82 13.31 -22.06
C LEU A 268 -0.01 13.39 -20.76
N ARG A 269 0.60 13.00 -19.65
CA ARG A 269 0.01 13.26 -18.33
C ARG A 269 0.17 14.74 -17.97
N PHE A 270 -0.73 15.27 -17.15
CA PHE A 270 -0.65 16.65 -16.64
C PHE A 270 0.77 16.98 -16.15
N SER A 271 1.36 16.13 -15.31
CA SER A 271 2.70 16.33 -14.75
C SER A 271 3.84 16.29 -15.78
N ASP A 272 3.60 15.73 -16.97
CA ASP A 272 4.59 15.71 -18.04
C ASP A 272 4.42 16.92 -18.96
N ILE A 273 3.16 17.34 -19.22
CA ILE A 273 2.87 18.59 -19.95
C ILE A 273 3.47 19.79 -19.22
N SER A 274 3.22 19.93 -17.90
CA SER A 274 3.73 21.04 -17.07
C SER A 274 5.27 21.19 -17.09
N ARG A 275 5.98 20.22 -17.67
CA ARG A 275 7.43 20.20 -17.76
C ARG A 275 7.96 20.40 -19.17
N ILE A 276 7.07 20.65 -20.12
CA ILE A 276 7.49 20.96 -21.50
C ILE A 276 8.26 22.28 -21.49
N ARG A 277 9.40 22.29 -22.19
CA ARG A 277 10.28 23.41 -22.33
C ARG A 277 11.08 23.29 -23.65
N PRO A 278 11.68 24.39 -24.15
CA PRO A 278 12.34 24.42 -25.46
C PRO A 278 13.32 23.26 -25.69
N GLU A 279 14.11 22.90 -24.67
CA GLU A 279 15.16 21.86 -24.80
C GLU A 279 14.62 20.46 -25.05
N TYR A 280 13.31 20.26 -24.92
CA TYR A 280 12.66 18.99 -25.22
C TYR A 280 12.11 18.91 -26.65
N LEU A 281 12.13 20.06 -27.37
CA LEU A 281 11.67 20.18 -28.75
C LEU A 281 12.87 20.02 -29.69
N ASP A 282 12.73 19.18 -30.71
CA ASP A 282 13.76 19.10 -31.75
C ASP A 282 13.33 19.80 -33.04
N ASP A 283 14.31 20.05 -33.94
CA ASP A 283 14.10 20.76 -35.21
C ASP A 283 13.13 20.03 -36.14
N ASN A 284 12.98 18.71 -35.98
CA ASN A 284 12.04 17.87 -36.76
C ASN A 284 10.61 17.95 -36.23
N GLY A 285 10.38 18.67 -35.14
CA GLY A 285 9.06 18.89 -34.55
C GLY A 285 8.58 17.73 -33.67
N PHE A 286 9.50 17.01 -33.06
CA PHE A 286 9.19 16.03 -32.03
C PHE A 286 9.45 16.60 -30.63
N LEU A 287 8.63 16.15 -29.67
CA LEU A 287 8.83 16.39 -28.25
C LEU A 287 9.47 15.16 -27.61
N ASN A 288 10.70 15.31 -27.11
CA ASN A 288 11.46 14.30 -26.41
C ASN A 288 11.38 14.51 -24.90
N ILE A 289 10.64 13.69 -24.16
CA ILE A 289 10.47 13.89 -22.72
C ILE A 289 10.61 12.59 -21.93
N ARG A 290 11.22 12.69 -20.75
CA ARG A 290 11.22 11.60 -19.76
C ARG A 290 10.02 11.77 -18.83
N GLN A 291 9.15 10.75 -18.79
CA GLN A 291 7.94 10.77 -17.96
C GLN A 291 8.28 10.80 -16.47
N LYS A 292 7.62 11.66 -15.71
CA LYS A 292 7.83 11.80 -14.25
C LYS A 292 7.44 10.54 -13.48
N LYS A 293 6.29 9.92 -13.81
CA LYS A 293 5.73 8.79 -13.05
C LYS A 293 6.38 7.44 -13.36
N THR A 294 6.81 7.22 -14.59
CA THR A 294 7.27 5.90 -15.07
C THR A 294 8.74 5.88 -15.46
N SER A 295 9.39 7.05 -15.43
CA SER A 295 10.79 7.28 -15.83
C SER A 295 11.12 6.84 -17.27
N GLY A 296 10.12 6.46 -18.07
CA GLY A 296 10.27 6.11 -19.49
C GLY A 296 10.53 7.34 -20.34
N ARG A 297 11.40 7.21 -21.35
CA ARG A 297 11.57 8.23 -22.41
C ARG A 297 10.50 7.99 -23.46
N ILE A 298 9.84 9.04 -23.91
CA ILE A 298 8.87 9.02 -25.02
C ILE A 298 9.19 10.13 -26.01
N VAL A 299 8.84 9.88 -27.26
CA VAL A 299 8.97 10.83 -28.38
C VAL A 299 7.59 11.01 -28.97
N VAL A 300 7.11 12.25 -29.01
CA VAL A 300 5.76 12.59 -29.47
C VAL A 300 5.85 13.52 -30.67
N PRO A 301 5.28 13.14 -31.84
CA PRO A 301 5.19 14.06 -32.96
C PRO A 301 4.22 15.19 -32.65
N LEU A 302 4.61 16.44 -32.83
CA LEU A 302 3.76 17.58 -32.55
C LEU A 302 2.97 18.02 -33.77
N ARG A 303 1.63 18.03 -33.65
CA ARG A 303 0.74 18.64 -34.63
C ARG A 303 0.95 20.16 -34.69
N SER A 304 0.66 20.78 -35.84
CA SER A 304 0.83 22.24 -36.04
C SER A 304 0.16 23.08 -34.96
N GLN A 305 -1.02 22.70 -34.52
CA GLN A 305 -1.77 23.37 -33.45
C GLN A 305 -0.99 23.38 -32.11
N VAL A 306 -0.36 22.27 -31.74
CA VAL A 306 0.47 22.21 -30.51
C VAL A 306 1.71 23.08 -30.67
N LYS A 307 2.36 23.04 -31.84
CA LYS A 307 3.51 23.92 -32.13
C LYS A 307 3.14 25.39 -32.02
N SER A 308 1.97 25.79 -32.54
CA SER A 308 1.48 27.17 -32.46
C SER A 308 1.22 27.58 -31.01
N ILE A 309 0.60 26.72 -30.21
CA ILE A 309 0.40 27.00 -28.79
C ILE A 309 1.74 27.13 -28.05
N LEU A 310 2.68 26.20 -28.25
CA LEU A 310 3.99 26.27 -27.57
C LEU A 310 4.77 27.57 -27.97
N ARG A 311 4.70 28.01 -29.23
CA ARG A 311 5.29 29.29 -29.65
C ARG A 311 4.71 30.48 -28.89
N LYS A 312 3.40 30.46 -28.58
CA LYS A 312 2.74 31.50 -27.77
C LYS A 312 3.32 31.64 -26.36
N TYR A 313 3.92 30.55 -25.85
CA TYR A 313 4.54 30.46 -24.53
C TYR A 313 6.05 30.20 -24.61
N ASP A 314 6.73 30.74 -25.65
CA ASP A 314 8.19 30.65 -25.84
C ASP A 314 8.77 29.23 -25.75
N GLY A 315 8.00 28.22 -26.20
CA GLY A 315 8.38 26.81 -26.16
C GLY A 315 8.04 26.10 -24.86
N TYR A 316 7.49 26.78 -23.87
CA TYR A 316 7.06 26.23 -22.62
C TYR A 316 5.57 25.75 -22.68
N ALA A 317 5.18 24.89 -21.74
CA ALA A 317 3.76 24.69 -21.50
C ALA A 317 3.15 25.90 -20.78
N PRO A 318 1.84 26.16 -20.96
CA PRO A 318 1.13 27.14 -20.15
C PRO A 318 1.30 26.81 -18.66
N ASP A 319 1.69 27.78 -17.84
CA ASP A 319 1.83 27.63 -16.40
C ASP A 319 0.46 27.67 -15.73
N ILE A 320 0.01 26.51 -15.24
CA ILE A 320 -1.25 26.28 -14.53
C ILE A 320 -1.09 25.14 -13.53
N ASP A 321 -1.63 25.27 -12.34
CA ASP A 321 -1.66 24.18 -11.38
C ASP A 321 -2.82 23.19 -11.65
N SER A 322 -2.67 21.96 -11.16
CA SER A 322 -3.63 20.88 -11.43
C SER A 322 -5.01 21.11 -10.81
N PHE A 323 -5.13 21.82 -9.71
CA PHE A 323 -6.41 22.11 -9.07
C PHE A 323 -7.19 23.13 -9.88
N THR A 324 -6.56 24.26 -10.22
CA THR A 324 -7.11 25.29 -11.09
C THR A 324 -7.50 24.73 -12.44
N PHE A 325 -6.62 23.93 -13.08
CA PHE A 325 -6.93 23.27 -14.34
C PHE A 325 -8.19 22.44 -14.25
N ASN A 326 -8.29 21.50 -13.28
CA ASN A 326 -9.47 20.60 -13.19
C ASN A 326 -10.77 21.31 -12.80
N ARG A 327 -10.70 22.47 -12.17
CA ARG A 327 -11.86 23.33 -11.93
C ARG A 327 -12.28 24.06 -13.19
N ARG A 328 -11.37 24.80 -13.82
CA ARG A 328 -11.65 25.70 -14.94
C ARG A 328 -11.92 24.99 -16.25
N ILE A 329 -11.40 23.77 -16.46
CA ILE A 329 -11.69 22.99 -17.69
C ILE A 329 -13.18 22.65 -17.82
N LYS A 330 -13.91 22.57 -16.74
CA LYS A 330 -15.37 22.36 -16.75
C LYS A 330 -16.11 23.59 -17.24
N GLU A 331 -15.67 24.78 -16.85
CA GLU A 331 -16.21 26.05 -17.32
C GLU A 331 -15.97 26.16 -18.84
N LEU A 332 -14.81 25.75 -19.31
CA LEU A 332 -14.49 25.70 -20.73
C LEU A 332 -15.39 24.71 -21.49
N GLY A 333 -15.64 23.52 -20.91
CA GLY A 333 -16.53 22.53 -21.48
C GLY A 333 -18.00 22.99 -21.53
N ASP A 334 -18.43 23.74 -20.53
CA ASP A 334 -19.75 24.39 -20.49
C ASP A 334 -19.88 25.44 -21.61
N SER A 335 -18.88 26.32 -21.73
CA SER A 335 -18.81 27.32 -22.83
C SER A 335 -18.78 26.66 -24.21
N ALA A 336 -18.18 25.50 -24.33
CA ALA A 336 -18.17 24.66 -25.53
C ALA A 336 -19.49 23.88 -25.74
N LYS A 337 -20.51 24.07 -24.89
CA LYS A 337 -21.85 23.43 -24.96
C LYS A 337 -21.80 21.90 -24.92
N LEU A 338 -20.87 21.32 -24.20
CA LEU A 338 -20.79 19.86 -24.03
C LEU A 338 -21.79 19.37 -22.98
N HIS A 339 -23.09 19.60 -23.24
CA HIS A 339 -24.19 19.33 -22.32
C HIS A 339 -24.81 17.93 -22.49
N GLN A 340 -24.29 17.11 -23.41
CA GLN A 340 -24.72 15.71 -23.52
C GLN A 340 -24.69 15.04 -22.16
N LYS A 341 -25.80 14.38 -21.80
CA LYS A 341 -25.90 13.63 -20.55
C LYS A 341 -25.20 12.28 -20.66
N VAL A 342 -24.40 11.97 -19.68
CA VAL A 342 -23.67 10.70 -19.57
C VAL A 342 -24.04 10.07 -18.25
N GLU A 343 -24.43 8.80 -18.28
CA GLU A 343 -24.67 8.01 -17.07
C GLU A 343 -23.34 7.51 -16.53
N ILE A 344 -23.10 7.74 -15.25
CA ILE A 344 -21.92 7.27 -14.52
C ILE A 344 -22.39 6.38 -13.39
N GLU A 345 -22.00 5.11 -13.42
CA GLU A 345 -22.27 4.15 -12.37
C GLU A 345 -21.05 4.00 -11.44
N HIS A 346 -21.31 3.93 -10.17
CA HIS A 346 -20.33 3.52 -9.16
C HIS A 346 -21.00 2.73 -8.05
N LYS A 347 -20.22 1.94 -7.33
CA LYS A 347 -20.73 1.16 -6.19
C LYS A 347 -20.16 1.65 -4.88
N ARG A 348 -21.01 1.56 -3.86
CA ARG A 348 -20.69 1.79 -2.47
C ARG A 348 -21.21 0.60 -1.68
N GLY A 349 -20.28 -0.25 -1.21
CA GLY A 349 -20.66 -1.57 -0.71
C GLY A 349 -21.39 -2.38 -1.79
N THR A 350 -22.62 -2.78 -1.51
CA THR A 350 -23.51 -3.48 -2.45
C THR A 350 -24.40 -2.54 -3.25
N ILE A 351 -24.49 -1.26 -2.87
CA ILE A 351 -25.39 -0.28 -3.48
C ILE A 351 -24.78 0.24 -4.77
N LYS A 352 -25.53 0.13 -5.87
CA LYS A 352 -25.22 0.79 -7.14
C LYS A 352 -25.83 2.18 -7.15
N GLU A 353 -25.02 3.18 -7.43
CA GLU A 353 -25.45 4.56 -7.59
C GLU A 353 -25.16 5.00 -9.02
N ALA A 354 -26.20 5.28 -9.78
CA ALA A 354 -26.11 5.84 -11.11
C ALA A 354 -26.46 7.34 -11.05
N GLN A 355 -25.66 8.15 -11.73
CA GLN A 355 -25.88 9.59 -11.86
C GLN A 355 -25.83 10.00 -13.33
N LEU A 356 -26.83 10.74 -13.75
CA LEU A 356 -26.86 11.31 -15.08
C LEU A 356 -26.27 12.73 -15.04
N LEU A 357 -25.04 12.88 -15.55
CA LEU A 357 -24.30 14.12 -15.50
C LEU A 357 -24.01 14.66 -16.89
N GLU A 358 -23.96 15.98 -17.02
CA GLU A 358 -23.52 16.61 -18.26
C GLU A 358 -22.04 16.35 -18.53
N LYS A 359 -21.68 16.07 -19.76
CA LYS A 359 -20.33 15.62 -20.18
C LYS A 359 -19.25 16.57 -19.72
N TYR A 360 -19.49 17.89 -19.78
CA TYR A 360 -18.51 18.89 -19.33
C TYR A 360 -18.12 18.75 -17.84
N LYS A 361 -19.06 18.32 -16.98
CA LYS A 361 -18.80 18.11 -15.53
C LYS A 361 -17.82 16.97 -15.25
N LEU A 362 -17.66 16.06 -16.23
CA LEU A 362 -16.81 14.88 -16.16
C LEU A 362 -15.41 15.11 -16.73
N ILE A 363 -15.17 16.26 -17.40
CA ILE A 363 -13.85 16.58 -17.97
C ILE A 363 -12.84 16.77 -16.87
N SER A 364 -11.65 16.22 -17.08
CA SER A 364 -10.50 16.31 -16.18
C SER A 364 -9.18 16.21 -16.96
N SER A 365 -8.08 16.44 -16.30
CA SER A 365 -6.74 16.26 -16.89
C SER A 365 -6.50 14.85 -17.47
N HIS A 366 -7.12 13.81 -16.90
CA HIS A 366 -7.06 12.47 -17.45
C HIS A 366 -7.92 12.26 -18.69
N THR A 367 -8.94 13.10 -18.91
CA THR A 367 -9.77 13.07 -20.12
C THR A 367 -8.92 13.36 -21.36
N CYS A 368 -7.97 14.32 -21.28
CA CYS A 368 -7.03 14.58 -22.38
C CYS A 368 -6.35 13.32 -22.91
N ARG A 369 -5.79 12.55 -22.00
CA ARG A 369 -5.04 11.35 -22.37
C ARG A 369 -5.97 10.21 -22.85
N ARG A 370 -7.20 10.11 -22.31
CA ARG A 370 -8.19 9.15 -22.81
C ARG A 370 -8.62 9.53 -24.22
N SER A 371 -8.90 10.80 -24.48
CA SER A 371 -9.25 11.32 -25.80
C SER A 371 -8.15 11.01 -26.82
N PHE A 372 -6.89 11.30 -26.50
CA PHE A 372 -5.77 10.93 -27.36
C PHE A 372 -5.74 9.45 -27.70
N CYS A 373 -5.79 8.57 -26.67
CA CYS A 373 -5.70 7.14 -26.89
C CYS A 373 -6.89 6.60 -27.67
N THR A 374 -8.11 7.05 -27.37
CA THR A 374 -9.34 6.59 -28.02
C THR A 374 -9.41 7.08 -29.46
N ASN A 375 -9.18 8.39 -29.72
CA ASN A 375 -9.20 8.94 -31.07
C ASN A 375 -8.11 8.34 -31.95
N ALA A 376 -6.88 8.17 -31.43
CA ALA A 376 -5.81 7.51 -32.18
C ALA A 376 -6.16 6.07 -32.56
N TYR A 377 -6.81 5.33 -31.65
CA TYR A 377 -7.28 3.97 -31.93
C TYR A 377 -8.43 3.97 -32.96
N LEU A 378 -9.41 4.87 -32.83
CA LEU A 378 -10.52 5.01 -33.79
C LEU A 378 -9.99 5.40 -35.17
N ASN A 379 -8.96 6.22 -35.25
CA ASN A 379 -8.28 6.59 -36.49
C ASN A 379 -7.36 5.49 -37.05
N GLY A 380 -7.41 4.25 -36.53
CA GLY A 380 -6.69 3.10 -37.08
C GLY A 380 -5.21 3.00 -36.71
N ILE A 381 -4.72 3.83 -35.77
CA ILE A 381 -3.32 3.75 -35.34
C ILE A 381 -3.11 2.48 -34.50
N ASP A 382 -2.03 1.77 -34.78
CA ASP A 382 -1.69 0.54 -34.06
C ASP A 382 -1.53 0.77 -32.55
N VAL A 383 -2.09 -0.16 -31.78
CA VAL A 383 -2.10 -0.10 -30.29
C VAL A 383 -0.70 0.02 -29.72
N GLN A 384 0.28 -0.70 -30.27
CA GLN A 384 1.65 -0.67 -29.78
C GLN A 384 2.32 0.69 -30.02
N LEU A 385 2.00 1.34 -31.15
CA LEU A 385 2.46 2.71 -31.44
C LEU A 385 1.86 3.70 -30.47
N ILE A 386 0.54 3.62 -30.24
CA ILE A 386 -0.14 4.51 -29.27
C ILE A 386 0.45 4.31 -27.87
N MET A 387 0.70 3.07 -27.47
CA MET A 387 1.32 2.76 -26.17
C MET A 387 2.73 3.33 -26.04
N LYS A 388 3.56 3.26 -27.09
CA LYS A 388 4.90 3.86 -27.09
C LYS A 388 4.86 5.37 -26.90
N ILE A 389 4.00 6.07 -27.65
CA ILE A 389 3.85 7.54 -27.60
C ILE A 389 3.26 7.95 -26.23
N SER A 390 2.20 7.30 -25.80
CA SER A 390 1.58 7.61 -24.53
C SER A 390 2.37 7.09 -23.32
N GLY A 391 3.31 6.16 -23.49
CA GLY A 391 4.17 5.58 -22.44
C GLY A 391 3.41 4.65 -21.50
N HIS A 392 2.48 3.84 -22.04
CA HIS A 392 1.86 2.74 -21.30
C HIS A 392 2.78 1.51 -21.30
N LYS A 393 3.02 0.93 -20.12
CA LYS A 393 3.93 -0.23 -19.96
C LYS A 393 3.24 -1.58 -20.15
N SER A 394 1.90 -1.62 -20.12
CA SER A 394 1.13 -2.85 -20.34
C SER A 394 -0.17 -2.56 -21.07
N GLU A 395 -0.60 -3.49 -21.88
CA GLU A 395 -1.85 -3.41 -22.62
C GLU A 395 -3.06 -3.36 -21.68
N LYS A 396 -3.04 -4.11 -20.58
CA LYS A 396 -4.09 -4.04 -19.54
C LYS A 396 -4.25 -2.62 -18.98
N ALA A 397 -3.14 -1.89 -18.77
CA ALA A 397 -3.21 -0.50 -18.33
C ALA A 397 -3.69 0.43 -19.44
N PHE A 398 -3.32 0.18 -20.70
CA PHE A 398 -3.75 0.96 -21.85
C PHE A 398 -5.25 0.80 -22.13
N ARG A 399 -5.79 -0.43 -22.12
CA ARG A 399 -7.22 -0.71 -22.37
C ARG A 399 -8.15 0.05 -21.43
N ARG A 400 -7.73 0.42 -20.24
CA ARG A 400 -8.50 1.29 -19.32
C ARG A 400 -8.69 2.72 -19.86
N TYR A 401 -7.85 3.15 -20.79
CA TYR A 401 -7.92 4.46 -21.43
C TYR A 401 -8.75 4.45 -22.72
N LEU A 402 -8.93 3.30 -23.32
CA LEU A 402 -9.86 3.16 -24.46
C LEU A 402 -11.31 3.19 -23.95
N LYS A 403 -12.05 4.17 -24.38
CA LYS A 403 -13.45 4.39 -24.01
C LYS A 403 -14.33 4.38 -25.25
N ILE A 404 -14.33 3.24 -25.91
CA ILE A 404 -15.08 2.99 -27.15
C ILE A 404 -16.43 2.42 -26.75
N SER A 405 -17.51 3.06 -27.17
CA SER A 405 -18.86 2.53 -27.06
C SER A 405 -19.06 1.32 -27.97
N ASN A 406 -20.06 0.49 -27.66
CA ASN A 406 -20.45 -0.62 -28.55
C ASN A 406 -20.86 -0.13 -29.93
N TYR A 407 -21.45 1.06 -29.99
CA TYR A 407 -21.86 1.68 -31.26
C TYR A 407 -20.65 2.09 -32.11
N GLU A 408 -19.64 2.75 -31.53
CA GLU A 408 -18.40 3.12 -32.22
C GLU A 408 -17.59 1.89 -32.67
N ALA A 409 -17.59 0.83 -31.86
CA ALA A 409 -16.98 -0.45 -32.25
C ALA A 409 -17.72 -1.07 -33.44
N ALA A 410 -19.05 -1.04 -33.42
CA ALA A 410 -19.88 -1.53 -34.53
C ALA A 410 -19.71 -0.69 -35.80
N GLN A 411 -19.64 0.65 -35.68
CA GLN A 411 -19.35 1.54 -36.80
C GLN A 411 -17.99 1.24 -37.44
N LYS A 412 -16.97 1.10 -36.62
CA LYS A 412 -15.61 0.77 -37.11
C LYS A 412 -15.60 -0.57 -37.85
N LEU A 413 -16.35 -1.54 -37.35
CA LEU A 413 -16.46 -2.85 -37.98
C LEU A 413 -17.26 -2.74 -39.33
N LYS A 414 -18.31 -1.93 -39.35
CA LYS A 414 -19.08 -1.64 -40.57
C LYS A 414 -18.21 -0.99 -41.65
N GLU A 415 -17.39 0.00 -41.28
CA GLU A 415 -16.41 0.65 -42.16
C GLU A 415 -15.36 -0.35 -42.70
N ALA A 416 -14.79 -1.19 -41.82
CA ALA A 416 -13.82 -2.19 -42.19
C ALA A 416 -14.36 -3.27 -43.15
N TRP A 417 -15.66 -3.54 -43.08
CA TRP A 417 -16.36 -4.47 -43.98
C TRP A 417 -16.89 -3.82 -45.26
N GLY A 418 -16.74 -2.48 -45.42
CA GLY A 418 -17.25 -1.76 -46.56
C GLY A 418 -18.77 -1.77 -46.67
N ILE A 419 -19.47 -1.94 -45.52
CA ILE A 419 -20.93 -1.90 -45.45
C ILE A 419 -21.36 -0.42 -45.37
N THR A 420 -22.09 0.07 -46.37
CA THR A 420 -22.65 1.43 -46.40
C THR A 420 -23.89 1.58 -45.54
#